data_ceeccdd5b32b4566227da406d4fb35fb
#
_entry.id   ceeccdd5b32b4566227da406d4fb35fb
#
_cell.length_a   1.000
_cell.length_b   1.000
_cell.length_c   1.000
_cell.angle_alpha   90.00
_cell.angle_beta   90.00
_cell.angle_gamma   90.00
#
_symmetry.space_group_name_H-M   'P 1'
#
loop_
_entity.id
_entity.type
_entity.pdbx_description
1 polymer ?
#
loop_
_entity_poly.entity_id
_entity_poly.type
_entity_poly.pdbx_seq_one_letter_code
_entity_poly.pdbx_strand_id
1 'polypeptide(L)'
;CAGNDSVFTFLEKVLDEVCTLFPSPYIHIGGDEAPKFRWDHCSKCKKRMTDEKISSSAELQTWFINRVATYLETKGKRVIGWDEILEGGIPASATVQSWRGMEGGVHAAKEAHSVIMSPTSHCYFDYGLSSTDLPEVYQFNPIPEELTLTESKYISGGECNLWSEHAPQELVDQKVFPRLLGISEVLWRYPKERNYDTFFTEVERQLPTLRMMKVDFGFTQIPVELDFNQRKDSMFVSLIPKPKSVKLEYRIGDLFDDLLIPYRPYKEPIKVSEPSQLQVRCTYQDKPYNDRLIWRIDPHMAYHKPIALSYTPSPWYTGGGNEALVDGIIGSIDFRDGHWQAIQAADMSMTIDLEKDTLIRSVTTQWYMYNNAWIFVPERVELYGSDDASNWTHLDTQLIDEDIREAGQRYRTVIQSLQGAHYRFIKVHAVSRGACPEWHEAAGEPSWLFCDEVVVR
;
A
#
# COMPACT_ATOMS: atom_id res chain seq x y z
N CYS A 1 -6.12 -14.80 25.13
CA CYS A 1 -6.08 -14.02 26.38
C CYS A 1 -4.79 -14.33 27.13
N ALA A 2 -3.87 -13.36 27.20
CA ALA A 2 -2.56 -13.50 27.85
C ALA A 2 -2.65 -13.75 29.38
N GLY A 3 -3.77 -13.38 30.01
CA GLY A 3 -4.05 -13.62 31.42
C GLY A 3 -4.61 -15.01 31.74
N ASN A 4 -4.76 -15.91 30.75
CA ASN A 4 -5.36 -17.24 30.95
C ASN A 4 -4.33 -18.35 30.70
N ASP A 5 -3.91 -19.06 31.77
CA ASP A 5 -2.89 -20.12 31.67
C ASP A 5 -3.30 -21.30 30.79
N SER A 6 -4.60 -21.53 30.61
CA SER A 6 -5.08 -22.61 29.70
C SER A 6 -4.65 -22.36 28.24
N VAL A 7 -4.39 -21.09 27.86
CA VAL A 7 -3.88 -20.74 26.52
C VAL A 7 -2.50 -21.34 26.33
N PHE A 8 -1.61 -21.20 27.32
CA PHE A 8 -0.27 -21.74 27.22
C PHE A 8 -0.26 -23.26 27.20
N THR A 9 -1.07 -23.89 28.06
CA THR A 9 -1.21 -25.37 28.01
C THR A 9 -1.70 -25.87 26.66
N PHE A 10 -2.58 -25.12 26.00
CA PHE A 10 -3.04 -25.45 24.65
C PHE A 10 -1.91 -25.25 23.63
N LEU A 11 -1.23 -24.10 23.65
CA LEU A 11 -0.13 -23.79 22.72
C LEU A 11 1.03 -24.79 22.87
N GLU A 12 1.40 -25.16 24.08
CA GLU A 12 2.44 -26.15 24.37
C GLU A 12 2.14 -27.50 23.69
N LYS A 13 0.89 -27.96 23.75
CA LYS A 13 0.49 -29.20 23.07
C LYS A 13 0.57 -29.08 21.55
N VAL A 14 0.11 -27.96 20.98
CA VAL A 14 0.23 -27.71 19.54
C VAL A 14 1.70 -27.67 19.12
N LEU A 15 2.53 -26.94 19.85
CA LEU A 15 3.95 -26.82 19.57
C LEU A 15 4.69 -28.15 19.71
N ASP A 16 4.29 -29.05 20.59
CA ASP A 16 4.84 -30.42 20.68
C ASP A 16 4.63 -31.20 19.39
N GLU A 17 3.43 -31.14 18.81
CA GLU A 17 3.16 -31.77 17.51
C GLU A 17 3.96 -31.10 16.39
N VAL A 18 3.97 -29.78 16.34
CA VAL A 18 4.76 -29.01 15.33
C VAL A 18 6.23 -29.37 15.41
N CYS A 19 6.83 -29.40 16.60
CA CYS A 19 8.23 -29.75 16.79
C CYS A 19 8.55 -31.21 16.35
N THR A 20 7.57 -32.10 16.41
CA THR A 20 7.72 -33.48 15.94
C THR A 20 7.64 -33.58 14.43
N LEU A 21 6.75 -32.79 13.80
CA LEU A 21 6.55 -32.79 12.35
C LEU A 21 7.68 -32.04 11.59
N PHE A 22 8.21 -30.97 12.18
CA PHE A 22 9.21 -30.11 11.54
C PHE A 22 10.56 -30.21 12.24
N PRO A 23 11.58 -30.82 11.60
CA PRO A 23 12.90 -31.02 12.19
C PRO A 23 13.75 -29.75 12.30
N SER A 24 13.34 -28.65 11.68
CA SER A 24 14.06 -27.37 11.75
C SER A 24 14.39 -26.97 13.19
N PRO A 25 15.58 -26.39 13.45
CA PRO A 25 15.89 -25.81 14.74
C PRO A 25 15.10 -24.52 15.03
N TYR A 26 14.37 -23.99 14.04
CA TYR A 26 13.57 -22.77 14.17
C TYR A 26 12.08 -23.06 14.08
N ILE A 27 11.29 -22.33 14.87
CA ILE A 27 9.82 -22.25 14.79
C ILE A 27 9.44 -20.78 14.71
N HIS A 28 8.72 -20.42 13.66
CA HIS A 28 8.15 -19.09 13.53
C HIS A 28 6.83 -19.02 14.32
N ILE A 29 6.74 -18.08 15.24
CA ILE A 29 5.61 -17.95 16.18
C ILE A 29 4.70 -16.76 15.90
N GLY A 30 4.92 -16.04 14.78
CA GLY A 30 4.13 -14.87 14.44
C GLY A 30 4.47 -13.66 15.33
N GLY A 31 3.48 -13.12 15.99
CA GLY A 31 3.61 -11.96 16.88
C GLY A 31 3.15 -10.64 16.28
N ASP A 32 2.67 -10.68 15.04
CA ASP A 32 2.18 -9.57 14.24
C ASP A 32 0.74 -9.16 14.62
N GLU A 33 0.44 -7.89 14.37
CA GLU A 33 -0.90 -7.30 14.33
C GLU A 33 -1.84 -7.72 15.48
N ALA A 34 -1.29 -7.89 16.69
CA ALA A 34 -2.07 -8.25 17.86
C ALA A 34 -2.76 -7.01 18.49
N PRO A 35 -4.07 -6.78 18.30
CA PRO A 35 -4.75 -5.61 18.86
C PRO A 35 -4.78 -5.70 20.39
N LYS A 36 -4.29 -4.65 21.08
CA LYS A 36 -4.15 -4.61 22.52
C LYS A 36 -5.44 -4.21 23.26
N PHE A 37 -6.39 -3.58 22.57
CA PHE A 37 -7.64 -3.05 23.16
C PHE A 37 -8.36 -4.05 24.09
N ARG A 38 -8.51 -5.30 23.62
CA ARG A 38 -9.17 -6.34 24.45
C ARG A 38 -8.36 -6.73 25.69
N TRP A 39 -7.03 -6.67 25.63
CA TRP A 39 -6.17 -6.95 26.77
C TRP A 39 -6.28 -5.84 27.81
N ASP A 40 -6.36 -4.58 27.38
CA ASP A 40 -6.50 -3.40 28.25
C ASP A 40 -7.83 -3.39 29.02
N HIS A 41 -8.86 -4.07 28.48
CA HIS A 41 -10.17 -4.18 29.11
C HIS A 41 -10.44 -5.55 29.79
N CYS A 42 -9.52 -6.51 29.65
CA CYS A 42 -9.67 -7.86 30.21
C CYS A 42 -9.17 -7.92 31.67
N SER A 43 -10.05 -8.31 32.60
CA SER A 43 -9.70 -8.45 34.01
C SER A 43 -8.58 -9.48 34.26
N LYS A 44 -8.52 -10.57 33.49
CA LYS A 44 -7.45 -11.58 33.59
C LYS A 44 -6.12 -11.04 33.12
N CYS A 45 -6.10 -10.26 32.00
CA CYS A 45 -4.88 -9.64 31.48
C CYS A 45 -4.38 -8.56 32.43
N LYS A 46 -5.25 -7.70 32.97
CA LYS A 46 -4.92 -6.72 34.00
C LYS A 46 -4.32 -7.36 35.24
N LYS A 47 -4.93 -8.47 35.72
CA LYS A 47 -4.38 -9.21 36.85
C LYS A 47 -2.99 -9.76 36.52
N ARG A 48 -2.79 -10.36 35.35
CA ARG A 48 -1.47 -10.85 34.89
C ARG A 48 -0.44 -9.73 34.88
N MET A 49 -0.79 -8.57 34.30
CA MET A 49 0.11 -7.41 34.30
C MET A 49 0.51 -6.99 35.72
N THR A 50 -0.43 -6.97 36.65
CA THR A 50 -0.14 -6.66 38.07
C THR A 50 0.77 -7.72 38.70
N ASP A 51 0.46 -9.00 38.54
CA ASP A 51 1.20 -10.12 39.14
C ASP A 51 2.65 -10.17 38.62
N GLU A 52 2.87 -9.91 37.32
CA GLU A 52 4.17 -9.95 36.64
C GLU A 52 4.89 -8.59 36.63
N LYS A 53 4.29 -7.54 37.22
CA LYS A 53 4.79 -6.16 37.23
C LYS A 53 5.01 -5.56 35.83
N ILE A 54 4.11 -5.86 34.93
CA ILE A 54 4.06 -5.36 33.56
C ILE A 54 3.28 -4.05 33.56
N SER A 55 3.79 -3.02 32.84
CA SER A 55 3.22 -1.68 32.85
C SER A 55 2.25 -1.42 31.70
N SER A 56 2.35 -2.18 30.61
CA SER A 56 1.57 -1.97 29.39
C SER A 56 1.15 -3.29 28.71
N SER A 57 0.16 -3.23 27.85
CA SER A 57 -0.25 -4.37 27.02
C SER A 57 0.81 -4.74 25.95
N ALA A 58 1.66 -3.80 25.53
CA ALA A 58 2.83 -4.09 24.70
C ALA A 58 3.83 -4.99 25.45
N GLU A 59 4.18 -4.64 26.68
CA GLU A 59 5.02 -5.49 27.54
C GLU A 59 4.34 -6.84 27.85
N LEU A 60 3.00 -6.89 27.93
CA LEU A 60 2.27 -8.13 28.09
C LEU A 60 2.41 -9.06 26.86
N GLN A 61 2.48 -8.50 25.65
CA GLN A 61 2.80 -9.27 24.44
C GLN A 61 4.20 -9.85 24.54
N THR A 62 5.17 -9.05 24.93
CA THR A 62 6.55 -9.50 25.18
C THR A 62 6.62 -10.64 26.20
N TRP A 63 5.93 -10.50 27.31
CA TRP A 63 5.85 -11.56 28.31
C TRP A 63 5.26 -12.85 27.73
N PHE A 64 4.22 -12.74 26.90
CA PHE A 64 3.60 -13.88 26.22
C PHE A 64 4.60 -14.56 25.28
N ILE A 65 5.26 -13.79 24.42
CA ILE A 65 6.29 -14.25 23.48
C ILE A 65 7.45 -14.94 24.23
N ASN A 66 7.96 -14.33 25.29
CA ASN A 66 9.04 -14.87 26.09
C ASN A 66 8.66 -16.22 26.73
N ARG A 67 7.42 -16.38 27.21
CA ARG A 67 6.93 -17.64 27.77
C ARG A 67 6.89 -18.75 26.73
N VAL A 68 6.41 -18.44 25.53
CA VAL A 68 6.38 -19.41 24.40
C VAL A 68 7.80 -19.74 23.93
N ALA A 69 8.67 -18.75 23.84
CA ALA A 69 10.07 -18.94 23.46
C ALA A 69 10.82 -19.84 24.44
N THR A 70 10.67 -19.57 25.75
CA THR A 70 11.27 -20.38 26.80
C THR A 70 10.80 -21.86 26.70
N TYR A 71 9.51 -22.07 26.42
CA TYR A 71 8.99 -23.42 26.21
C TYR A 71 9.66 -24.11 25.01
N LEU A 72 9.77 -23.42 23.87
CA LEU A 72 10.41 -23.94 22.66
C LEU A 72 11.93 -24.22 22.88
N GLU A 73 12.63 -23.42 23.67
CA GLU A 73 14.00 -23.67 24.07
C GLU A 73 14.16 -25.01 24.81
N THR A 74 13.19 -25.40 25.68
CA THR A 74 13.20 -26.71 26.32
C THR A 74 13.09 -27.89 25.32
N LYS A 75 12.59 -27.61 24.10
CA LYS A 75 12.52 -28.59 23.00
C LYS A 75 13.74 -28.49 22.04
N GLY A 76 14.74 -27.68 22.37
CA GLY A 76 15.91 -27.43 21.53
C GLY A 76 15.60 -26.59 20.29
N LYS A 77 14.51 -25.82 20.30
CA LYS A 77 14.10 -24.94 19.21
C LYS A 77 14.38 -23.48 19.56
N ARG A 78 14.61 -22.65 18.53
CA ARG A 78 14.71 -21.20 18.61
C ARG A 78 13.51 -20.57 17.91
N VAL A 79 13.07 -19.42 18.39
CA VAL A 79 11.93 -18.73 17.81
C VAL A 79 12.36 -17.75 16.72
N ILE A 80 11.49 -17.61 15.71
CA ILE A 80 11.45 -16.47 14.79
C ILE A 80 10.11 -15.78 15.02
N GLY A 81 10.07 -14.47 14.99
CA GLY A 81 8.82 -13.69 15.03
C GLY A 81 8.92 -12.46 14.17
N TRP A 82 7.75 -11.94 13.80
CA TRP A 82 7.66 -10.67 13.09
C TRP A 82 8.19 -9.52 13.95
N ASP A 83 8.55 -8.41 13.34
CA ASP A 83 9.27 -7.31 14.03
C ASP A 83 8.48 -6.64 15.17
N GLU A 84 7.16 -6.86 15.30
CA GLU A 84 6.38 -6.41 16.46
C GLU A 84 6.79 -7.06 17.77
N ILE A 85 7.48 -8.21 17.74
CA ILE A 85 7.98 -8.82 18.96
C ILE A 85 9.04 -7.96 19.68
N LEU A 86 9.64 -6.98 18.98
CA LEU A 86 10.60 -6.02 19.56
C LEU A 86 9.96 -5.05 20.56
N GLU A 87 8.65 -4.84 20.51
CA GLU A 87 7.93 -3.79 21.26
C GLU A 87 7.91 -4.01 22.79
N GLY A 88 8.95 -4.40 23.41
CA GLY A 88 9.02 -4.62 24.88
C GLY A 88 10.16 -5.53 25.28
N GLY A 89 11.02 -5.87 24.33
CA GLY A 89 12.18 -6.73 24.50
C GLY A 89 11.89 -8.22 24.23
N ILE A 90 12.85 -8.90 23.65
CA ILE A 90 12.75 -10.30 23.23
C ILE A 90 13.91 -11.14 23.78
N PRO A 91 13.77 -12.49 23.87
CA PRO A 91 14.88 -13.34 24.25
C PRO A 91 16.10 -13.15 23.30
N ALA A 92 17.30 -13.15 23.85
CA ALA A 92 18.52 -12.97 23.06
C ALA A 92 18.70 -14.03 21.97
N SER A 93 18.06 -15.20 22.10
CA SER A 93 18.06 -16.30 21.13
C SER A 93 17.08 -16.12 19.98
N ALA A 94 16.14 -15.16 20.07
CA ALA A 94 15.12 -14.95 19.06
C ALA A 94 15.68 -14.31 17.79
N THR A 95 15.15 -14.74 16.65
CA THR A 95 15.39 -14.13 15.35
C THR A 95 14.20 -13.25 14.99
N VAL A 96 14.46 -12.07 14.44
CA VAL A 96 13.43 -11.11 14.03
C VAL A 96 13.25 -11.16 12.52
N GLN A 97 12.02 -11.29 12.05
CA GLN A 97 11.68 -11.10 10.64
C GLN A 97 11.06 -9.72 10.46
N SER A 98 11.78 -8.82 9.75
CA SER A 98 11.36 -7.45 9.51
C SER A 98 10.50 -7.38 8.25
N TRP A 99 9.21 -7.05 8.42
CA TRP A 99 8.24 -7.02 7.31
C TRP A 99 7.59 -5.66 7.07
N ARG A 100 7.35 -4.88 8.13
CA ARG A 100 6.73 -3.55 8.05
C ARG A 100 7.62 -2.52 7.34
N GLY A 101 8.91 -2.80 7.22
CA GLY A 101 9.95 -2.00 6.60
C GLY A 101 11.31 -2.55 6.95
N MET A 102 12.35 -1.72 6.85
CA MET A 102 13.72 -2.10 7.19
C MET A 102 14.06 -1.78 8.66
N GLU A 103 13.33 -0.85 9.27
CA GLU A 103 13.65 -0.26 10.59
C GLU A 103 13.63 -1.29 11.71
N GLY A 104 12.67 -2.22 11.70
CA GLY A 104 12.59 -3.31 12.67
C GLY A 104 13.85 -4.18 12.64
N GLY A 105 14.31 -4.51 11.44
CA GLY A 105 15.53 -5.28 11.24
C GLY A 105 16.79 -4.54 11.66
N VAL A 106 16.86 -3.24 11.39
CA VAL A 106 17.97 -2.37 11.86
C VAL A 106 18.02 -2.33 13.37
N HIS A 107 16.86 -2.13 14.01
CA HIS A 107 16.77 -2.13 15.48
C HIS A 107 17.24 -3.45 16.06
N ALA A 108 16.73 -4.57 15.57
CA ALA A 108 17.11 -5.90 16.01
C ALA A 108 18.62 -6.20 15.81
N ALA A 109 19.21 -5.81 14.67
CA ALA A 109 20.62 -6.01 14.39
C ALA A 109 21.52 -5.19 15.35
N LYS A 110 21.13 -3.96 15.70
CA LYS A 110 21.82 -3.12 16.70
C LYS A 110 21.76 -3.72 18.11
N GLU A 111 20.73 -4.48 18.42
CA GLU A 111 20.59 -5.23 19.67
C GLU A 111 21.18 -6.66 19.60
N ALA A 112 21.93 -6.97 18.56
CA ALA A 112 22.60 -8.25 18.34
C ALA A 112 21.67 -9.46 18.15
N HIS A 113 20.42 -9.24 17.69
CA HIS A 113 19.53 -10.32 17.24
C HIS A 113 19.75 -10.68 15.78
N SER A 114 19.64 -11.97 15.46
CA SER A 114 19.59 -12.41 14.06
C SER A 114 18.33 -11.86 13.36
N VAL A 115 18.50 -11.46 12.09
CA VAL A 115 17.43 -10.80 11.34
C VAL A 115 17.22 -11.47 9.98
N ILE A 116 15.97 -11.63 9.58
CA ILE A 116 15.52 -11.92 8.23
C ILE A 116 14.81 -10.67 7.69
N MET A 117 15.26 -10.17 6.54
CA MET A 117 14.64 -9.01 5.91
C MET A 117 13.58 -9.44 4.89
N SER A 118 12.33 -9.02 5.07
CA SER A 118 11.22 -9.28 4.15
C SER A 118 10.25 -8.10 4.05
N PRO A 119 10.74 -6.86 3.77
CA PRO A 119 9.91 -5.68 3.77
C PRO A 119 8.81 -5.74 2.71
N THR A 120 7.60 -5.28 3.08
CA THR A 120 6.42 -5.26 2.17
C THR A 120 6.69 -4.56 0.86
N SER A 121 7.53 -3.53 0.85
CA SER A 121 7.88 -2.75 -0.33
C SER A 121 8.56 -3.55 -1.44
N HIS A 122 9.32 -4.61 -1.10
CA HIS A 122 10.13 -5.35 -2.07
C HIS A 122 9.86 -6.86 -2.09
N CYS A 123 9.34 -7.41 -0.97
CA CYS A 123 9.35 -8.85 -0.73
C CYS A 123 7.95 -9.49 -0.70
N TYR A 124 6.85 -8.72 -0.84
CA TYR A 124 5.49 -9.25 -0.81
C TYR A 124 4.96 -9.46 -2.22
N PHE A 125 5.01 -10.71 -2.67
CA PHE A 125 4.66 -11.08 -4.05
C PHE A 125 3.16 -11.31 -4.27
N ASP A 126 2.37 -11.35 -3.21
CA ASP A 126 0.91 -11.27 -3.26
C ASP A 126 0.42 -9.89 -3.72
N TYR A 127 1.22 -8.83 -3.53
CA TYR A 127 0.91 -7.51 -4.07
C TYR A 127 0.98 -7.49 -5.60
N GLY A 128 0.26 -6.54 -6.20
CA GLY A 128 0.25 -6.29 -7.63
C GLY A 128 1.54 -5.65 -8.14
N LEU A 129 1.71 -5.64 -9.45
CA LEU A 129 2.86 -5.02 -10.11
C LEU A 129 2.91 -3.48 -9.96
N SER A 130 1.82 -2.86 -9.50
CA SER A 130 1.82 -1.43 -9.14
C SER A 130 2.58 -1.12 -7.86
N SER A 131 2.76 -2.13 -6.99
CA SER A 131 3.41 -1.97 -5.68
C SER A 131 4.75 -2.68 -5.61
N THR A 132 4.87 -3.86 -6.23
CA THR A 132 6.05 -4.71 -6.11
C THR A 132 6.34 -5.35 -7.47
N ASP A 133 6.87 -4.57 -8.40
CA ASP A 133 7.29 -5.06 -9.72
C ASP A 133 8.74 -5.58 -9.69
N LEU A 134 9.24 -6.12 -10.81
CA LEU A 134 10.60 -6.66 -10.86
C LEU A 134 11.68 -5.59 -10.69
N PRO A 135 11.58 -4.37 -11.26
CA PRO A 135 12.49 -3.28 -10.96
C PRO A 135 12.60 -2.97 -9.47
N GLU A 136 11.48 -2.87 -8.77
CA GLU A 136 11.42 -2.59 -7.33
C GLU A 136 12.03 -3.74 -6.52
N VAL A 137 11.67 -4.98 -6.83
CA VAL A 137 12.26 -6.17 -6.20
C VAL A 137 13.78 -6.20 -6.37
N TYR A 138 14.29 -5.84 -7.53
CA TYR A 138 15.74 -5.82 -7.80
C TYR A 138 16.48 -4.73 -7.02
N GLN A 139 15.80 -3.66 -6.59
CA GLN A 139 16.37 -2.62 -5.75
C GLN A 139 16.51 -3.04 -4.28
N PHE A 140 15.89 -4.12 -3.87
CA PHE A 140 15.98 -4.62 -2.50
C PHE A 140 17.43 -4.71 -2.02
N ASN A 141 17.75 -4.05 -0.90
CA ASN A 141 19.02 -4.16 -0.23
C ASN A 141 18.84 -4.82 1.15
N PRO A 142 19.14 -6.12 1.31
CA PRO A 142 18.92 -6.81 2.58
C PRO A 142 19.80 -6.27 3.72
N ILE A 143 20.89 -5.56 3.42
CA ILE A 143 21.80 -4.98 4.41
C ILE A 143 21.68 -3.46 4.36
N PRO A 144 20.93 -2.82 5.29
CA PRO A 144 20.81 -1.37 5.36
C PRO A 144 22.16 -0.67 5.53
N GLU A 145 22.33 0.46 4.83
CA GLU A 145 23.59 1.22 4.84
C GLU A 145 23.93 1.83 6.21
N GLU A 146 22.93 2.03 7.06
CA GLU A 146 23.06 2.59 8.40
C GLU A 146 23.63 1.61 9.44
N LEU A 147 23.78 0.33 9.07
CA LEU A 147 24.41 -0.68 9.91
C LEU A 147 25.94 -0.67 9.76
N THR A 148 26.64 -0.72 10.88
CA THR A 148 28.08 -0.95 10.89
C THR A 148 28.43 -2.36 10.39
N LEU A 149 29.69 -2.60 10.03
CA LEU A 149 30.17 -3.92 9.63
C LEU A 149 29.99 -5.01 10.71
N THR A 150 29.88 -4.62 11.96
CA THR A 150 29.64 -5.56 13.05
C THR A 150 28.15 -5.89 13.16
N GLU A 151 27.28 -4.90 13.07
CA GLU A 151 25.83 -5.05 13.15
C GLU A 151 25.28 -5.78 11.91
N SER A 152 25.82 -5.50 10.73
CA SER A 152 25.39 -6.16 9.48
C SER A 152 25.56 -7.68 9.48
N LYS A 153 26.43 -8.22 10.35
CA LYS A 153 26.61 -9.68 10.52
C LYS A 153 25.39 -10.38 11.12
N TYR A 154 24.49 -9.62 11.76
CA TYR A 154 23.24 -10.15 12.28
C TYR A 154 22.17 -10.29 11.20
N ILE A 155 22.34 -9.67 10.02
CA ILE A 155 21.44 -9.89 8.90
C ILE A 155 21.73 -11.25 8.29
N SER A 156 20.83 -12.22 8.52
CA SER A 156 20.97 -13.60 8.05
C SER A 156 20.64 -13.74 6.56
N GLY A 157 19.87 -12.82 6.01
CA GLY A 157 19.44 -12.80 4.62
C GLY A 157 18.09 -12.13 4.43
N GLY A 158 17.43 -12.46 3.32
CA GLY A 158 16.09 -11.98 3.00
C GLY A 158 15.13 -13.12 2.61
N GLU A 159 13.86 -12.81 2.62
CA GLU A 159 12.77 -13.72 2.28
C GLU A 159 11.70 -12.98 1.49
N CYS A 160 11.02 -13.65 0.57
CA CYS A 160 9.83 -13.13 -0.07
C CYS A 160 8.59 -13.92 0.35
N ASN A 161 7.49 -13.22 0.52
CA ASN A 161 6.21 -13.75 0.99
C ASN A 161 5.17 -13.77 -0.13
N LEU A 162 4.27 -14.73 -0.08
CA LEU A 162 3.11 -14.84 -0.96
C LEU A 162 1.90 -15.27 -0.14
N TRP A 163 1.05 -14.32 0.23
CA TRP A 163 -0.14 -14.57 1.04
C TRP A 163 -1.34 -14.89 0.14
N SER A 164 -2.14 -15.86 0.57
CA SER A 164 -3.25 -16.39 -0.24
C SER A 164 -4.44 -15.44 -0.37
N GLU A 165 -4.52 -14.39 0.44
CA GLU A 165 -5.56 -13.36 0.36
C GLU A 165 -5.60 -12.69 -1.02
N HIS A 166 -4.43 -12.50 -1.66
CA HIS A 166 -4.30 -11.86 -2.97
C HIS A 166 -3.59 -12.73 -4.01
N ALA A 167 -3.37 -14.02 -3.70
CA ALA A 167 -2.69 -14.97 -4.56
C ALA A 167 -3.50 -16.27 -4.71
N PRO A 168 -4.59 -16.27 -5.50
CA PRO A 168 -5.31 -17.49 -5.82
C PRO A 168 -4.39 -18.46 -6.58
N GLN A 169 -4.66 -19.75 -6.47
CA GLN A 169 -3.78 -20.82 -6.94
C GLN A 169 -3.36 -20.66 -8.41
N GLU A 170 -4.25 -20.22 -9.26
CA GLU A 170 -4.02 -20.01 -10.70
C GLU A 170 -3.06 -18.85 -11.01
N LEU A 171 -2.83 -17.94 -10.07
CA LEU A 171 -1.93 -16.80 -10.23
C LEU A 171 -0.58 -16.96 -9.53
N VAL A 172 -0.36 -18.04 -8.78
CA VAL A 172 0.87 -18.24 -8.01
C VAL A 172 2.13 -18.12 -8.87
N ASP A 173 2.19 -18.84 -9.97
CA ASP A 173 3.34 -18.79 -10.88
C ASP A 173 3.57 -17.37 -11.44
N GLN A 174 2.49 -16.68 -11.81
CA GLN A 174 2.55 -15.33 -12.38
C GLN A 174 3.00 -14.29 -11.34
N LYS A 175 2.62 -14.48 -10.08
CA LYS A 175 3.02 -13.61 -8.99
C LYS A 175 4.45 -13.87 -8.52
N VAL A 176 4.89 -15.12 -8.53
CA VAL A 176 6.24 -15.51 -8.10
C VAL A 176 7.27 -15.20 -9.18
N PHE A 177 7.02 -15.61 -10.44
CA PHE A 177 7.98 -15.44 -11.52
C PHE A 177 7.56 -14.31 -12.49
N PRO A 178 8.50 -13.48 -12.94
CA PRO A 178 9.96 -13.58 -12.74
C PRO A 178 10.52 -12.86 -11.50
N ARG A 179 9.67 -12.30 -10.60
CA ARG A 179 10.14 -11.51 -9.43
C ARG A 179 11.11 -12.30 -8.54
N LEU A 180 10.89 -13.60 -8.37
CA LEU A 180 11.80 -14.46 -7.61
C LEU A 180 13.22 -14.47 -8.17
N LEU A 181 13.39 -14.28 -9.49
CA LEU A 181 14.74 -14.15 -10.08
C LEU A 181 15.47 -12.91 -9.57
N GLY A 182 14.72 -11.80 -9.32
CA GLY A 182 15.27 -10.58 -8.72
C GLY A 182 15.77 -10.80 -7.30
N ILE A 183 14.95 -11.39 -6.44
CA ILE A 183 15.36 -11.77 -5.07
C ILE A 183 16.55 -12.72 -5.10
N SER A 184 16.51 -13.73 -5.98
CA SER A 184 17.61 -14.69 -6.12
C SER A 184 18.93 -14.01 -6.49
N GLU A 185 18.92 -13.12 -7.48
CA GLU A 185 20.13 -12.37 -7.87
C GLU A 185 20.67 -11.53 -6.70
N VAL A 186 19.79 -10.81 -6.02
CA VAL A 186 20.16 -9.95 -4.88
C VAL A 186 20.74 -10.75 -3.72
N LEU A 187 20.14 -11.87 -3.34
CA LEU A 187 20.53 -12.62 -2.16
C LEU A 187 21.74 -13.54 -2.40
N TRP A 188 21.88 -14.12 -3.61
CA TRP A 188 22.96 -15.06 -3.91
C TRP A 188 24.25 -14.37 -4.38
N ARG A 189 24.13 -13.28 -5.11
CA ARG A 189 25.30 -12.54 -5.62
C ARG A 189 25.61 -11.29 -4.83
N TYR A 190 24.61 -10.65 -4.25
CA TYR A 190 24.71 -9.36 -3.57
C TYR A 190 25.64 -8.41 -4.34
N PRO A 191 25.27 -8.00 -5.56
CA PRO A 191 26.14 -7.26 -6.44
C PRO A 191 26.50 -5.90 -5.82
N LYS A 192 27.79 -5.54 -5.85
CA LYS A 192 28.27 -4.23 -5.38
C LYS A 192 27.74 -3.09 -6.25
N GLU A 193 27.66 -3.36 -7.55
CA GLU A 193 27.08 -2.47 -8.53
C GLU A 193 25.89 -3.18 -9.18
N ARG A 194 24.74 -2.54 -9.15
CA ARG A 194 23.49 -3.08 -9.71
C ARG A 194 23.21 -2.39 -11.04
N ASN A 195 22.94 -3.18 -12.06
CA ASN A 195 22.52 -2.71 -13.36
C ASN A 195 21.28 -3.50 -13.80
N TYR A 196 20.14 -2.86 -13.73
CA TYR A 196 18.87 -3.49 -14.04
C TYR A 196 18.77 -3.98 -15.49
N ASP A 197 19.30 -3.23 -16.47
CA ASP A 197 19.22 -3.63 -17.88
C ASP A 197 20.00 -4.91 -18.16
N THR A 198 21.19 -5.05 -17.54
CA THR A 198 21.98 -6.29 -17.63
C THR A 198 21.25 -7.45 -16.97
N PHE A 199 20.74 -7.25 -15.76
CA PHE A 199 19.95 -8.25 -15.06
C PHE A 199 18.70 -8.64 -15.85
N PHE A 200 17.95 -7.66 -16.38
CA PHE A 200 16.76 -7.92 -17.18
C PHE A 200 17.06 -8.76 -18.43
N THR A 201 18.20 -8.51 -19.07
CA THR A 201 18.67 -9.34 -20.21
C THR A 201 18.83 -10.81 -19.79
N GLU A 202 19.37 -11.06 -18.60
CA GLU A 202 19.50 -12.44 -18.08
C GLU A 202 18.12 -13.03 -17.72
N VAL A 203 17.20 -12.23 -17.16
CA VAL A 203 15.81 -12.67 -16.94
C VAL A 203 15.18 -13.13 -18.24
N GLU A 204 15.27 -12.33 -19.32
CA GLU A 204 14.72 -12.71 -20.61
C GLU A 204 15.31 -14.03 -21.16
N ARG A 205 16.59 -14.31 -20.88
CA ARG A 205 17.24 -15.59 -21.22
C ARG A 205 16.67 -16.78 -20.44
N GLN A 206 16.15 -16.55 -19.23
CA GLN A 206 15.55 -17.62 -18.41
C GLN A 206 14.09 -17.91 -18.77
N LEU A 207 13.39 -16.99 -19.41
CA LEU A 207 11.96 -17.20 -19.73
C LEU A 207 11.71 -18.49 -20.57
N PRO A 208 12.52 -18.86 -21.57
CA PRO A 208 12.38 -20.15 -22.27
C PRO A 208 12.51 -21.36 -21.34
N THR A 209 13.42 -21.29 -20.34
CA THR A 209 13.61 -22.35 -19.35
C THR A 209 12.37 -22.49 -18.46
N LEU A 210 11.82 -21.38 -17.97
CA LEU A 210 10.58 -21.38 -17.20
C LEU A 210 9.42 -21.99 -18.01
N ARG A 211 9.31 -21.68 -19.31
CA ARG A 211 8.32 -22.30 -20.19
C ARG A 211 8.51 -23.81 -20.32
N MET A 212 9.75 -24.28 -20.49
CA MET A 212 10.03 -25.74 -20.53
C MET A 212 9.63 -26.42 -19.21
N MET A 213 9.81 -25.75 -18.10
CA MET A 213 9.38 -26.21 -16.77
C MET A 213 7.88 -26.10 -16.54
N LYS A 214 7.12 -25.58 -17.51
CA LYS A 214 5.67 -25.32 -17.45
C LYS A 214 5.29 -24.30 -16.36
N VAL A 215 6.18 -23.39 -16.03
CA VAL A 215 5.89 -22.27 -15.15
C VAL A 215 5.11 -21.21 -15.93
N ASP A 216 3.94 -20.84 -15.46
CA ASP A 216 3.10 -19.79 -16.05
C ASP A 216 3.53 -18.41 -15.53
N PHE A 217 4.77 -17.97 -15.87
CA PHE A 217 5.34 -16.73 -15.38
C PHE A 217 4.54 -15.49 -15.81
N GLY A 218 4.50 -14.47 -14.96
CA GLY A 218 3.83 -13.19 -15.17
C GLY A 218 4.66 -12.16 -15.93
N PHE A 219 4.18 -10.94 -15.92
CA PHE A 219 4.90 -9.77 -16.42
C PHE A 219 5.92 -9.27 -15.40
N THR A 220 6.92 -8.56 -15.85
CA THR A 220 7.98 -8.00 -15.00
C THR A 220 7.58 -6.70 -14.32
N GLN A 221 6.66 -5.96 -14.94
CA GLN A 221 6.10 -4.68 -14.49
C GLN A 221 4.74 -4.48 -15.15
N ILE A 222 4.01 -3.45 -14.77
CA ILE A 222 2.80 -3.06 -15.50
C ILE A 222 3.21 -2.79 -16.96
N PRO A 223 2.60 -3.48 -17.93
CA PRO A 223 3.12 -3.53 -19.31
C PRO A 223 2.82 -2.26 -20.12
N VAL A 224 2.22 -1.26 -19.50
CA VAL A 224 1.92 0.03 -20.14
C VAL A 224 1.99 1.15 -19.12
N GLU A 225 2.59 2.26 -19.51
CA GLU A 225 2.56 3.52 -18.79
C GLU A 225 1.71 4.52 -19.58
N LEU A 226 1.02 5.41 -18.87
CA LEU A 226 0.26 6.49 -19.47
C LEU A 226 1.05 7.79 -19.39
N ASP A 227 1.08 8.50 -20.50
CA ASP A 227 1.59 9.88 -20.58
C ASP A 227 0.46 10.79 -21.04
N PHE A 228 0.26 11.87 -20.31
CA PHE A 228 -0.85 12.79 -20.53
C PHE A 228 -0.37 14.12 -21.08
N ASN A 229 -1.05 14.62 -22.11
CA ASN A 229 -0.78 15.91 -22.70
C ASN A 229 -2.09 16.68 -22.89
N GLN A 230 -2.25 17.79 -22.16
CA GLN A 230 -3.44 18.64 -22.31
C GLN A 230 -3.25 19.63 -23.47
N ARG A 231 -4.24 19.72 -24.33
CA ARG A 231 -4.33 20.72 -25.42
C ARG A 231 -5.70 21.38 -25.38
N LYS A 232 -5.74 22.64 -24.96
CA LYS A 232 -7.00 23.38 -24.74
C LYS A 232 -7.94 22.63 -23.77
N ASP A 233 -9.12 22.26 -24.23
CA ASP A 233 -10.17 21.62 -23.44
C ASP A 233 -10.16 20.07 -23.58
N SER A 234 -9.10 19.49 -24.11
CA SER A 234 -8.97 18.06 -24.32
C SER A 234 -7.65 17.51 -23.79
N MET A 235 -7.73 16.36 -23.16
CA MET A 235 -6.57 15.57 -22.74
C MET A 235 -6.23 14.56 -23.83
N PHE A 236 -4.94 14.35 -24.11
CA PHE A 236 -4.45 13.31 -24.99
C PHE A 236 -3.63 12.31 -24.19
N VAL A 237 -4.02 11.07 -24.22
CA VAL A 237 -3.41 9.96 -23.49
C VAL A 237 -2.55 9.14 -24.43
N SER A 238 -1.25 9.11 -24.19
CA SER A 238 -0.31 8.23 -24.87
C SER A 238 -0.11 6.96 -24.07
N LEU A 239 -0.17 5.80 -24.73
CA LEU A 239 0.15 4.51 -24.12
C LEU A 239 1.58 4.13 -24.46
N ILE A 240 2.44 4.03 -23.46
CA ILE A 240 3.86 3.69 -23.61
C ILE A 240 4.05 2.22 -23.20
N PRO A 241 4.33 1.31 -24.18
CA PRO A 241 4.51 -0.10 -23.88
C PRO A 241 5.82 -0.35 -23.09
N LYS A 242 5.75 -1.21 -22.08
CA LYS A 242 6.88 -1.64 -21.23
C LYS A 242 6.94 -3.17 -21.12
N PRO A 243 7.94 -3.84 -21.72
CA PRO A 243 8.93 -3.34 -22.68
C PRO A 243 8.32 -2.93 -24.03
N LYS A 244 9.12 -2.29 -24.90
CA LYS A 244 8.66 -1.75 -26.21
C LYS A 244 8.00 -2.79 -27.14
N SER A 245 8.27 -4.08 -26.94
CA SER A 245 7.71 -5.20 -27.70
C SER A 245 6.29 -5.59 -27.27
N VAL A 246 5.73 -4.99 -26.23
CA VAL A 246 4.33 -5.22 -25.82
C VAL A 246 3.40 -4.65 -26.87
N LYS A 247 2.45 -5.47 -27.32
CA LYS A 247 1.35 -5.06 -28.20
C LYS A 247 0.21 -4.50 -27.33
N LEU A 248 -0.28 -3.32 -27.69
CA LEU A 248 -1.33 -2.61 -26.97
C LEU A 248 -2.61 -2.53 -27.80
N GLU A 249 -3.72 -2.89 -27.19
CA GLU A 249 -5.07 -2.64 -27.66
C GLU A 249 -5.85 -1.90 -26.59
N TYR A 250 -6.78 -1.05 -26.99
CA TYR A 250 -7.58 -0.28 -26.03
C TYR A 250 -9.03 -0.15 -26.47
N ARG A 251 -9.87 0.19 -25.49
CA ARG A 251 -11.21 0.70 -25.68
C ARG A 251 -11.47 1.84 -24.69
N ILE A 252 -12.33 2.77 -25.05
CA ILE A 252 -12.68 3.93 -24.24
C ILE A 252 -14.17 4.21 -24.36
N GLY A 253 -14.81 4.60 -23.27
CA GLY A 253 -16.25 4.93 -23.19
C GLY A 253 -16.59 5.56 -21.84
N ASP A 254 -17.84 5.61 -21.48
CA ASP A 254 -18.34 6.29 -20.30
C ASP A 254 -17.72 5.73 -19.00
N LEU A 255 -17.61 6.60 -18.00
CA LEU A 255 -16.81 6.40 -16.78
C LEU A 255 -17.19 5.15 -15.98
N PHE A 256 -18.47 4.78 -15.97
CA PHE A 256 -19.02 3.72 -15.10
C PHE A 256 -19.67 2.56 -15.85
N ASP A 257 -19.64 2.56 -17.18
CA ASP A 257 -20.27 1.51 -17.96
C ASP A 257 -19.35 0.32 -18.17
N ASP A 258 -19.91 -0.90 -18.15
CA ASP A 258 -19.26 -2.08 -18.69
C ASP A 258 -19.12 -1.90 -20.21
N LEU A 259 -17.89 -1.53 -20.64
CA LEU A 259 -17.66 -1.22 -22.05
C LEU A 259 -17.85 -2.46 -22.92
N LEU A 260 -18.95 -2.51 -23.65
CA LEU A 260 -19.20 -3.55 -24.69
C LEU A 260 -18.52 -3.22 -26.02
N ILE A 261 -17.80 -2.09 -26.09
CA ILE A 261 -17.09 -1.64 -27.28
C ILE A 261 -15.89 -2.57 -27.56
N PRO A 262 -15.66 -3.01 -28.79
CA PRO A 262 -14.50 -3.82 -29.14
C PRO A 262 -13.17 -3.12 -28.90
N TYR A 263 -12.16 -3.88 -28.48
CA TYR A 263 -10.79 -3.37 -28.41
C TYR A 263 -10.26 -3.07 -29.82
N ARG A 264 -9.46 -2.01 -29.94
CA ARG A 264 -8.78 -1.62 -31.16
C ARG A 264 -7.28 -1.45 -30.93
N PRO A 265 -6.41 -1.74 -31.91
CA PRO A 265 -4.97 -1.54 -31.77
C PRO A 265 -4.62 -0.08 -31.48
N TYR A 266 -3.72 0.12 -30.52
CA TYR A 266 -3.18 1.44 -30.21
C TYR A 266 -2.19 1.88 -31.30
N LYS A 267 -2.34 3.09 -31.85
CA LYS A 267 -1.48 3.65 -32.91
C LYS A 267 -1.06 5.08 -32.66
N GLU A 268 -1.88 5.87 -31.96
CA GLU A 268 -1.70 7.29 -31.73
C GLU A 268 -2.36 7.72 -30.42
N PRO A 269 -2.00 8.88 -29.83
CA PRO A 269 -2.58 9.36 -28.59
C PRO A 269 -4.11 9.44 -28.65
N ILE A 270 -4.73 9.00 -27.58
CA ILE A 270 -6.20 8.89 -27.41
C ILE A 270 -6.70 10.26 -26.93
N LYS A 271 -7.61 10.88 -27.68
CA LYS A 271 -8.27 12.10 -27.25
C LYS A 271 -9.37 11.78 -26.23
N VAL A 272 -9.30 12.45 -25.05
CA VAL A 272 -10.31 12.40 -23.98
C VAL A 272 -10.82 13.82 -23.77
N SER A 273 -12.12 14.07 -24.00
CA SER A 273 -12.73 15.40 -23.86
C SER A 273 -13.79 15.44 -22.76
N GLU A 274 -14.20 14.29 -22.25
CA GLU A 274 -15.21 14.10 -21.21
C GLU A 274 -14.75 12.99 -20.27
N PRO A 275 -15.29 12.93 -19.02
CA PRO A 275 -14.98 11.85 -18.09
C PRO A 275 -15.16 10.50 -18.74
N SER A 276 -14.11 9.68 -18.76
CA SER A 276 -14.08 8.45 -19.55
C SER A 276 -13.34 7.34 -18.82
N GLN A 277 -13.75 6.10 -19.08
CA GLN A 277 -13.02 4.91 -18.68
C GLN A 277 -12.19 4.40 -19.88
N LEU A 278 -10.88 4.35 -19.72
CA LEU A 278 -9.92 3.74 -20.64
C LEU A 278 -9.58 2.34 -20.15
N GLN A 279 -9.76 1.34 -21.01
CA GLN A 279 -9.33 -0.03 -20.75
C GLN A 279 -8.27 -0.45 -21.76
N VAL A 280 -7.18 -1.03 -21.28
CA VAL A 280 -6.05 -1.47 -22.11
C VAL A 280 -5.84 -2.97 -21.99
N ARG A 281 -5.56 -3.62 -23.12
CA ARG A 281 -5.06 -5.00 -23.19
C ARG A 281 -3.63 -5.00 -23.68
N CYS A 282 -2.82 -5.79 -22.99
CA CYS A 282 -1.41 -5.94 -23.31
C CYS A 282 -1.12 -7.39 -23.67
N THR A 283 -0.28 -7.59 -24.69
CA THR A 283 0.21 -8.92 -25.08
C THR A 283 1.73 -8.84 -25.25
N TYR A 284 2.46 -9.70 -24.55
CA TYR A 284 3.92 -9.82 -24.65
C TYR A 284 4.31 -11.26 -24.93
N GLN A 285 5.09 -11.49 -26.00
CA GLN A 285 5.50 -12.84 -26.42
C GLN A 285 4.31 -13.82 -26.52
N ASP A 286 3.20 -13.36 -27.11
CA ASP A 286 1.93 -14.07 -27.29
C ASP A 286 1.21 -14.45 -25.98
N LYS A 287 1.66 -13.94 -24.85
CA LYS A 287 1.00 -14.08 -23.56
C LYS A 287 0.21 -12.81 -23.23
N PRO A 288 -1.11 -12.93 -22.96
CA PRO A 288 -1.89 -11.78 -22.53
C PRO A 288 -1.54 -11.40 -21.07
N TYR A 289 -1.64 -10.11 -20.77
CA TYR A 289 -1.69 -9.62 -19.41
C TYR A 289 -3.10 -9.82 -18.87
N ASN A 290 -3.25 -10.57 -17.80
CA ASN A 290 -4.56 -11.01 -17.33
C ASN A 290 -5.25 -9.99 -16.41
N ASP A 291 -4.50 -9.11 -15.76
CA ASP A 291 -5.10 -8.08 -14.93
C ASP A 291 -5.78 -7.03 -15.80
N ARG A 292 -6.88 -6.51 -15.29
CA ARG A 292 -7.61 -5.43 -15.96
C ARG A 292 -6.85 -4.12 -15.77
N LEU A 293 -6.32 -3.57 -16.84
CA LEU A 293 -5.74 -2.23 -16.87
C LEU A 293 -6.85 -1.25 -17.22
N ILE A 294 -7.35 -0.58 -16.19
CA ILE A 294 -8.47 0.35 -16.28
C ILE A 294 -8.08 1.65 -15.62
N TRP A 295 -8.19 2.74 -16.38
CA TRP A 295 -8.05 4.10 -15.84
C TRP A 295 -9.34 4.85 -16.03
N ARG A 296 -9.74 5.59 -15.01
CA ARG A 296 -10.82 6.56 -15.06
C ARG A 296 -10.19 7.93 -15.19
N ILE A 297 -10.47 8.60 -16.29
CA ILE A 297 -9.82 9.85 -16.66
C ILE A 297 -10.88 10.94 -16.70
N ASP A 298 -10.66 12.02 -15.98
CA ASP A 298 -11.56 13.18 -15.92
C ASP A 298 -10.81 14.46 -16.30
N PRO A 299 -10.92 14.92 -17.57
CA PRO A 299 -10.37 16.20 -17.97
C PRO A 299 -11.09 17.35 -17.28
N HIS A 300 -10.34 18.24 -16.59
CA HIS A 300 -10.89 19.36 -15.84
C HIS A 300 -9.95 20.57 -15.79
N MET A 301 -10.44 21.72 -15.29
CA MET A 301 -9.67 22.98 -15.36
C MET A 301 -8.47 23.02 -14.42
N ALA A 302 -8.44 22.21 -13.35
CA ALA A 302 -7.33 22.13 -12.39
C ALA A 302 -6.24 21.13 -12.81
N TYR A 303 -6.38 20.45 -13.95
CA TYR A 303 -5.41 19.47 -14.40
C TYR A 303 -3.99 20.05 -14.47
N HIS A 304 -3.03 19.41 -13.76
CA HIS A 304 -1.62 19.85 -13.60
C HIS A 304 -1.45 21.33 -13.22
N LYS A 305 -2.41 21.91 -12.52
CA LYS A 305 -2.25 23.23 -11.94
C LYS A 305 -1.42 23.17 -10.66
N PRO A 306 -0.66 24.25 -10.37
CA PRO A 306 0.10 24.31 -9.12
C PRO A 306 -0.81 24.07 -7.91
N ILE A 307 -0.44 23.11 -7.09
CA ILE A 307 -1.17 22.74 -5.87
C ILE A 307 -0.25 22.82 -4.65
N ALA A 308 -0.75 23.41 -3.58
CA ALA A 308 -0.08 23.47 -2.28
C ALA A 308 -0.89 22.69 -1.23
N LEU A 309 -0.24 21.76 -0.57
CA LEU A 309 -0.82 20.96 0.51
C LEU A 309 -0.42 21.55 1.85
N SER A 310 -1.38 21.70 2.78
CA SER A 310 -1.09 22.11 4.18
C SER A 310 -0.81 20.91 5.08
N TYR A 311 -0.58 19.75 4.52
CA TYR A 311 -0.26 18.51 5.22
C TYR A 311 0.85 17.78 4.44
N THR A 312 1.46 16.78 5.06
CA THR A 312 2.38 15.87 4.41
C THR A 312 1.66 14.55 4.15
N PRO A 313 1.51 14.13 2.89
CA PRO A 313 0.93 12.82 2.59
C PRO A 313 1.71 11.69 3.25
N SER A 314 1.02 10.63 3.63
CA SER A 314 1.67 9.42 4.11
C SER A 314 2.63 8.88 3.04
N PRO A 315 3.86 8.46 3.40
CA PRO A 315 4.79 7.86 2.45
C PRO A 315 4.26 6.56 1.82
N TRP A 316 3.28 5.93 2.44
CA TRP A 316 2.62 4.72 1.94
C TRP A 316 1.54 5.01 0.88
N TYR A 317 0.97 6.23 0.91
CA TYR A 317 -0.17 6.63 0.07
C TYR A 317 0.03 8.05 -0.41
N THR A 318 0.96 8.22 -1.34
CA THR A 318 1.27 9.53 -1.92
C THR A 318 0.39 9.88 -3.13
N GLY A 319 -0.33 8.90 -3.69
CA GLY A 319 -1.09 9.04 -4.92
C GLY A 319 -0.24 9.26 -6.17
N GLY A 320 1.10 9.24 -6.05
CA GLY A 320 2.03 9.61 -7.12
C GLY A 320 2.75 10.94 -6.88
N GLY A 321 2.43 11.65 -5.79
CA GLY A 321 3.09 12.91 -5.42
C GLY A 321 2.13 14.05 -5.12
N ASN A 322 2.66 15.26 -5.00
CA ASN A 322 1.83 16.41 -4.62
C ASN A 322 0.77 16.77 -5.66
N GLU A 323 1.04 16.50 -6.95
CA GLU A 323 0.12 16.78 -8.06
C GLU A 323 -0.96 15.70 -8.26
N ALA A 324 -0.92 14.61 -7.50
CA ALA A 324 -1.84 13.49 -7.62
C ALA A 324 -3.32 13.88 -7.51
N LEU A 325 -3.63 14.95 -6.77
CA LEU A 325 -5.00 15.45 -6.60
C LEU A 325 -5.50 16.31 -7.77
N VAL A 326 -4.67 16.50 -8.80
CA VAL A 326 -4.97 17.28 -10.00
C VAL A 326 -4.38 16.65 -11.28
N ASP A 327 -4.14 15.34 -11.26
CA ASP A 327 -3.57 14.61 -12.39
C ASP A 327 -4.61 14.10 -13.40
N GLY A 328 -5.89 14.27 -13.09
CA GLY A 328 -7.01 13.86 -13.92
C GLY A 328 -7.30 12.36 -13.88
N ILE A 329 -6.73 11.60 -12.93
CA ILE A 329 -6.93 10.18 -12.78
C ILE A 329 -7.77 9.91 -11.52
N ILE A 330 -8.93 9.33 -11.70
CA ILE A 330 -9.82 8.94 -10.59
C ILE A 330 -9.41 7.57 -10.07
N GLY A 331 -9.16 7.46 -8.78
CA GLY A 331 -8.80 6.24 -8.08
C GLY A 331 -9.85 5.13 -8.19
N SER A 332 -9.40 3.89 -8.16
CA SER A 332 -10.27 2.71 -8.20
C SER A 332 -10.77 2.34 -6.81
N ILE A 333 -11.55 1.24 -6.74
CA ILE A 333 -11.99 0.67 -5.46
C ILE A 333 -10.84 -0.01 -4.68
N ASP A 334 -9.68 -0.18 -5.26
CA ASP A 334 -8.47 -0.56 -4.54
C ASP A 334 -7.70 0.70 -4.12
N PHE A 335 -7.74 1.06 -2.85
CA PHE A 335 -7.03 2.23 -2.33
C PHE A 335 -5.50 2.13 -2.42
N ARG A 336 -4.98 0.99 -2.87
CA ARG A 336 -3.56 0.72 -3.12
C ARG A 336 -3.18 0.78 -4.61
N ASP A 337 -4.08 1.25 -5.46
CA ASP A 337 -3.85 1.37 -6.90
C ASP A 337 -2.82 2.45 -7.30
N GLY A 338 -2.33 3.24 -6.34
CA GLY A 338 -1.35 4.29 -6.54
C GLY A 338 -1.95 5.66 -6.88
N HIS A 339 -3.28 5.80 -6.93
CA HIS A 339 -3.99 7.06 -7.26
C HIS A 339 -4.65 7.72 -6.05
N TRP A 340 -4.53 7.14 -4.86
CA TRP A 340 -5.07 7.68 -3.62
C TRP A 340 -3.99 8.34 -2.79
N GLN A 341 -4.23 9.59 -2.40
CA GLN A 341 -3.39 10.30 -1.44
C GLN A 341 -4.03 10.26 -0.05
N ALA A 342 -3.25 9.98 0.99
CA ALA A 342 -3.79 9.82 2.33
C ALA A 342 -2.98 10.48 3.43
N ILE A 343 -3.70 10.80 4.53
CA ILE A 343 -3.12 11.25 5.79
C ILE A 343 -3.83 10.58 6.97
N GLN A 344 -3.14 10.44 8.09
CA GLN A 344 -3.68 9.85 9.31
C GLN A 344 -3.91 10.90 10.39
N ALA A 345 -5.07 10.86 11.05
CA ALA A 345 -5.46 11.69 12.19
C ALA A 345 -5.33 13.21 12.00
N ALA A 346 -5.40 13.69 10.75
CA ALA A 346 -5.29 15.11 10.44
C ALA A 346 -6.23 15.51 9.30
N ASP A 347 -6.50 16.82 9.19
CA ASP A 347 -7.31 17.40 8.12
C ASP A 347 -6.51 17.46 6.81
N MET A 348 -7.19 17.30 5.67
CA MET A 348 -6.61 17.54 4.36
C MET A 348 -7.00 18.93 3.88
N SER A 349 -6.01 19.79 3.61
CA SER A 349 -6.26 21.09 3.03
C SER A 349 -5.32 21.31 1.84
N MET A 350 -5.92 21.54 0.67
CA MET A 350 -5.23 21.75 -0.59
C MET A 350 -5.65 23.07 -1.22
N THR A 351 -4.68 23.82 -1.75
CA THR A 351 -4.89 25.09 -2.46
C THR A 351 -4.38 24.93 -3.90
N ILE A 352 -5.27 25.16 -4.87
CA ILE A 352 -4.99 25.05 -6.31
C ILE A 352 -4.92 26.46 -6.88
N ASP A 353 -3.85 26.79 -7.62
CA ASP A 353 -3.71 28.02 -8.40
C ASP A 353 -4.16 27.75 -9.84
N LEU A 354 -5.31 28.27 -10.25
CA LEU A 354 -5.80 28.19 -11.64
C LEU A 354 -5.03 29.11 -12.60
N GLU A 355 -4.00 29.83 -12.09
CA GLU A 355 -3.11 30.74 -12.80
C GLU A 355 -3.74 32.02 -13.33
N LYS A 356 -5.05 32.11 -13.38
CA LYS A 356 -5.83 33.26 -13.81
C LYS A 356 -7.21 33.26 -13.15
N ASP A 357 -7.86 34.41 -13.14
CA ASP A 357 -9.27 34.50 -12.80
C ASP A 357 -10.08 33.58 -13.72
N THR A 358 -10.80 32.64 -13.11
CA THR A 358 -11.50 31.55 -13.80
C THR A 358 -12.92 31.43 -13.28
N LEU A 359 -13.89 31.34 -14.19
CA LEU A 359 -15.28 31.02 -13.86
C LEU A 359 -15.39 29.56 -13.41
N ILE A 360 -15.78 29.36 -12.17
CA ILE A 360 -15.92 28.04 -11.54
C ILE A 360 -17.41 27.76 -11.32
N ARG A 361 -17.87 26.62 -11.81
CA ARG A 361 -19.27 26.16 -11.67
C ARG A 361 -19.41 25.07 -10.61
N SER A 362 -18.39 24.24 -10.45
CA SER A 362 -18.37 23.21 -9.42
C SER A 362 -16.98 22.78 -9.07
N VAL A 363 -16.82 22.29 -7.83
CA VAL A 363 -15.65 21.54 -7.37
C VAL A 363 -16.14 20.19 -6.90
N THR A 364 -15.53 19.12 -7.38
CA THR A 364 -15.86 17.74 -7.01
C THR A 364 -14.66 17.06 -6.38
N THR A 365 -14.87 16.41 -5.25
CA THR A 365 -13.84 15.59 -4.57
C THR A 365 -14.37 14.21 -4.31
N GLN A 366 -13.50 13.21 -4.29
CA GLN A 366 -13.85 11.84 -4.00
C GLN A 366 -13.07 11.33 -2.78
N TRP A 367 -13.79 10.73 -1.83
CA TRP A 367 -13.29 10.30 -0.53
C TRP A 367 -13.51 8.79 -0.37
N TYR A 368 -12.46 8.07 0.03
CA TYR A 368 -12.55 6.63 0.22
C TYR A 368 -13.15 6.27 1.58
N MET A 369 -13.86 5.15 1.63
CA MET A 369 -14.43 4.58 2.85
C MET A 369 -14.16 3.08 2.91
N TYR A 370 -13.48 2.64 3.96
CA TYR A 370 -13.27 1.23 4.29
C TYR A 370 -12.95 1.10 5.78
N ASN A 371 -13.98 0.93 6.61
CA ASN A 371 -13.83 0.90 8.05
C ASN A 371 -12.89 -0.20 8.55
N ASN A 372 -12.86 -1.39 7.92
CA ASN A 372 -11.92 -2.46 8.30
C ASN A 372 -10.44 -2.06 8.17
N ALA A 373 -10.13 -1.09 7.32
CA ALA A 373 -8.78 -0.53 7.17
C ALA A 373 -8.63 0.85 7.85
N TRP A 374 -9.57 1.22 8.73
CA TRP A 374 -9.60 2.47 9.49
C TRP A 374 -9.72 3.72 8.60
N ILE A 375 -10.22 3.56 7.37
CA ILE A 375 -10.39 4.64 6.40
C ILE A 375 -11.83 5.15 6.49
N PHE A 376 -12.00 6.44 6.79
CA PHE A 376 -13.28 7.09 6.93
C PHE A 376 -13.39 8.31 6.04
N VAL A 377 -14.60 8.59 5.55
CA VAL A 377 -14.91 9.86 4.87
C VAL A 377 -14.79 11.04 5.85
N PRO A 378 -14.46 12.25 5.37
CA PRO A 378 -14.40 13.44 6.23
C PRO A 378 -15.75 13.71 6.89
N GLU A 379 -15.76 14.48 7.97
CA GLU A 379 -17.01 14.99 8.59
C GLU A 379 -17.68 16.01 7.70
N ARG A 380 -16.88 16.85 7.07
CA ARG A 380 -17.33 17.89 6.14
C ARG A 380 -16.21 18.28 5.18
N VAL A 381 -16.60 18.85 4.07
CA VAL A 381 -15.72 19.47 3.08
C VAL A 381 -16.11 20.93 2.90
N GLU A 382 -15.18 21.83 3.14
CA GLU A 382 -15.32 23.28 3.01
C GLU A 382 -14.58 23.78 1.77
N LEU A 383 -15.20 24.69 1.03
CA LEU A 383 -14.68 25.29 -0.19
C LEU A 383 -14.49 26.79 -0.04
N TYR A 384 -13.33 27.27 -0.47
CA TYR A 384 -12.98 28.69 -0.44
C TYR A 384 -12.40 29.14 -1.78
N GLY A 385 -12.68 30.41 -2.16
CA GLY A 385 -12.09 31.07 -3.29
C GLY A 385 -11.25 32.28 -2.88
N SER A 386 -10.23 32.61 -3.66
CA SER A 386 -9.38 33.79 -3.44
C SER A 386 -8.75 34.27 -4.76
N ASP A 387 -8.44 35.56 -4.82
CA ASP A 387 -7.69 36.15 -5.96
C ASP A 387 -6.20 36.33 -5.66
N ASP A 388 -5.82 36.27 -4.37
CA ASP A 388 -4.47 36.60 -3.91
C ASP A 388 -3.84 35.52 -2.98
N ALA A 389 -4.53 34.40 -2.77
CA ALA A 389 -4.18 33.30 -1.85
C ALA A 389 -4.02 33.73 -0.37
N SER A 390 -4.43 34.94 -0.02
CA SER A 390 -4.31 35.51 1.33
C SER A 390 -5.68 35.81 1.93
N ASN A 391 -6.56 36.42 1.13
CA ASN A 391 -7.93 36.75 1.51
C ASN A 391 -8.90 35.70 0.94
N TRP A 392 -9.51 34.94 1.80
CA TRP A 392 -10.35 33.79 1.44
C TRP A 392 -11.84 34.08 1.65
N THR A 393 -12.64 33.84 0.62
CA THR A 393 -14.10 33.87 0.69
C THR A 393 -14.60 32.45 0.83
N HIS A 394 -15.37 32.17 1.87
CA HIS A 394 -16.07 30.90 2.01
C HIS A 394 -17.16 30.78 0.94
N LEU A 395 -17.15 29.68 0.20
CA LEU A 395 -18.07 29.44 -0.92
C LEU A 395 -19.15 28.41 -0.59
N ASP A 396 -18.77 27.31 0.03
CA ASP A 396 -19.69 26.21 0.37
C ASP A 396 -19.15 25.33 1.49
N THR A 397 -20.05 24.62 2.18
CA THR A 397 -19.75 23.56 3.13
C THR A 397 -20.69 22.39 2.92
N GLN A 398 -20.15 21.22 2.64
CA GLN A 398 -20.91 19.97 2.56
C GLN A 398 -20.63 19.12 3.79
N LEU A 399 -21.66 18.83 4.58
CA LEU A 399 -21.61 17.84 5.66
C LEU A 399 -21.74 16.44 5.03
N ILE A 400 -20.90 15.51 5.46
CA ILE A 400 -20.93 14.14 4.96
C ILE A 400 -21.77 13.29 5.92
N ASP A 401 -23.03 13.17 5.59
CA ASP A 401 -23.97 12.28 6.28
C ASP A 401 -23.94 10.89 5.60
N GLU A 402 -23.00 10.05 6.06
CA GLU A 402 -22.82 8.71 5.55
C GLU A 402 -22.84 7.70 6.70
N ASP A 403 -23.49 6.55 6.49
CA ASP A 403 -23.40 5.44 7.47
C ASP A 403 -22.01 4.81 7.44
N ILE A 404 -21.13 5.34 8.28
CA ILE A 404 -19.75 4.87 8.42
C ILE A 404 -19.64 3.48 9.06
N ARG A 405 -20.74 2.89 9.56
CA ARG A 405 -20.79 1.53 10.08
C ARG A 405 -20.98 0.48 8.99
N GLU A 406 -21.50 0.90 7.84
CA GLU A 406 -21.69 -0.01 6.72
C GLU A 406 -20.34 -0.61 6.29
N ALA A 407 -20.26 -1.93 6.25
CA ALA A 407 -19.06 -2.65 5.86
C ALA A 407 -18.84 -2.60 4.33
N GLY A 408 -17.59 -2.75 3.92
CA GLY A 408 -17.18 -2.82 2.52
C GLY A 408 -16.44 -1.58 2.03
N GLN A 409 -15.79 -1.77 0.90
CA GLN A 409 -15.04 -0.71 0.21
C GLN A 409 -15.99 0.11 -0.67
N ARG A 410 -15.92 1.42 -0.53
CA ARG A 410 -16.67 2.38 -1.37
C ARG A 410 -15.99 3.73 -1.35
N TYR A 411 -16.44 4.62 -2.20
CA TYR A 411 -16.04 6.02 -2.18
C TYR A 411 -17.27 6.93 -2.20
N ARG A 412 -17.11 8.11 -1.61
CA ARG A 412 -18.10 9.17 -1.56
C ARG A 412 -17.65 10.33 -2.43
N THR A 413 -18.41 10.62 -3.47
CA THR A 413 -18.22 11.82 -4.28
C THR A 413 -18.97 13.00 -3.63
N VAL A 414 -18.26 14.10 -3.42
CA VAL A 414 -18.79 15.35 -2.89
C VAL A 414 -18.75 16.39 -4.01
N ILE A 415 -19.92 16.90 -4.40
CA ILE A 415 -20.06 17.90 -5.46
C ILE A 415 -20.51 19.22 -4.83
N GLN A 416 -19.66 20.24 -4.89
CA GLN A 416 -19.95 21.60 -4.44
C GLN A 416 -20.27 22.47 -5.65
N SER A 417 -21.55 22.71 -5.88
CA SER A 417 -22.05 23.49 -7.02
C SER A 417 -22.09 24.99 -6.69
N LEU A 418 -21.50 25.79 -7.55
CA LEU A 418 -21.40 27.23 -7.42
C LEU A 418 -22.28 27.93 -8.47
N GLN A 419 -22.88 29.09 -8.10
CA GLN A 419 -23.68 29.90 -9.03
C GLN A 419 -22.81 30.80 -9.93
N GLY A 420 -21.61 30.27 -10.36
CA GLY A 420 -20.69 31.01 -11.21
C GLY A 420 -19.81 31.95 -10.39
N ALA A 421 -18.90 31.42 -9.59
CA ALA A 421 -17.90 32.18 -8.86
C ALA A 421 -16.62 32.37 -9.72
N HIS A 422 -16.00 33.53 -9.61
CA HIS A 422 -14.77 33.90 -10.30
C HIS A 422 -13.64 33.99 -9.30
N TYR A 423 -12.62 33.14 -9.43
CA TYR A 423 -11.43 33.16 -8.57
C TYR A 423 -10.22 32.57 -9.28
N ARG A 424 -9.01 33.03 -8.90
CA ARG A 424 -7.77 32.44 -9.32
C ARG A 424 -7.39 31.23 -8.47
N PHE A 425 -7.62 31.30 -7.15
CA PHE A 425 -7.25 30.23 -6.21
C PHE A 425 -8.50 29.58 -5.64
N ILE A 426 -8.44 28.24 -5.57
CA ILE A 426 -9.45 27.42 -4.89
C ILE A 426 -8.76 26.68 -3.76
N LYS A 427 -9.39 26.70 -2.56
CA LYS A 427 -8.96 25.89 -1.43
C LYS A 427 -10.07 24.94 -1.03
N VAL A 428 -9.75 23.66 -0.99
CA VAL A 428 -10.57 22.61 -0.41
C VAL A 428 -10.01 22.25 0.96
N HIS A 429 -10.86 22.22 1.99
CA HIS A 429 -10.51 21.82 3.33
C HIS A 429 -11.46 20.73 3.81
N ALA A 430 -10.94 19.53 4.00
CA ALA A 430 -11.67 18.38 4.49
C ALA A 430 -11.30 18.09 5.94
N VAL A 431 -12.31 18.09 6.80
CA VAL A 431 -12.14 17.88 8.24
C VAL A 431 -12.20 16.39 8.55
N SER A 432 -11.09 15.87 9.05
CA SER A 432 -10.95 14.46 9.43
C SER A 432 -11.78 14.14 10.69
N ARG A 433 -12.16 12.87 10.83
CA ARG A 433 -12.71 12.34 12.11
C ARG A 433 -11.63 12.17 13.19
N GLY A 434 -10.36 12.25 12.82
CA GLY A 434 -9.20 12.15 13.71
C GLY A 434 -8.94 10.74 14.23
N ALA A 435 -9.96 10.08 14.77
CA ALA A 435 -9.84 8.75 15.38
C ALA A 435 -10.96 7.80 14.92
N CYS A 436 -10.71 6.51 15.05
CA CYS A 436 -11.72 5.48 14.85
C CYS A 436 -12.85 5.67 15.89
N PRO A 437 -14.13 5.61 15.47
CA PRO A 437 -15.28 5.84 16.33
C PRO A 437 -15.40 4.82 17.48
N GLU A 438 -16.12 5.18 18.57
CA GLU A 438 -16.29 4.34 19.76
C GLU A 438 -16.84 2.91 19.49
N TRP A 439 -17.63 2.75 18.44
CA TRP A 439 -18.20 1.46 18.05
C TRP A 439 -17.23 0.56 17.28
N HIS A 440 -16.12 1.11 16.81
CA HIS A 440 -15.12 0.39 16.00
C HIS A 440 -14.22 -0.47 16.90
N GLU A 441 -13.74 -1.61 16.39
CA GLU A 441 -12.83 -2.49 17.14
C GLU A 441 -11.51 -1.83 17.55
N ALA A 442 -11.06 -0.85 16.76
CA ALA A 442 -9.89 0.00 17.02
C ALA A 442 -10.31 1.40 17.54
N ALA A 443 -11.35 1.49 18.39
CA ALA A 443 -11.87 2.76 18.90
C ALA A 443 -10.76 3.60 19.54
N GLY A 444 -10.66 4.88 19.13
CA GLY A 444 -9.66 5.82 19.60
C GLY A 444 -8.32 5.79 18.88
N GLU A 445 -8.05 4.77 18.06
CA GLU A 445 -6.85 4.74 17.22
C GLU A 445 -6.95 5.76 16.07
N PRO A 446 -5.82 6.31 15.58
CA PRO A 446 -5.78 7.26 14.49
C PRO A 446 -6.47 6.75 13.22
N SER A 447 -7.46 7.47 12.72
CA SER A 447 -8.16 7.11 11.48
C SER A 447 -7.49 7.71 10.24
N TRP A 448 -7.69 7.07 9.10
CA TRP A 448 -7.20 7.53 7.81
C TRP A 448 -8.24 8.37 7.06
N LEU A 449 -7.75 9.36 6.30
CA LEU A 449 -8.50 10.13 5.32
C LEU A 449 -7.82 9.99 3.95
N PHE A 450 -8.58 9.58 2.93
CA PHE A 450 -8.09 9.31 1.57
C PHE A 450 -8.86 10.15 0.55
N CYS A 451 -8.13 10.83 -0.33
CA CYS A 451 -8.65 11.56 -1.49
C CYS A 451 -7.88 11.18 -2.76
N ASP A 452 -8.54 11.12 -3.91
CA ASP A 452 -7.89 10.84 -5.20
C ASP A 452 -7.76 12.11 -6.06
N GLU A 453 -8.83 12.83 -6.31
CA GLU A 453 -8.87 13.90 -7.30
C GLU A 453 -9.72 15.10 -6.86
N VAL A 454 -9.32 16.32 -7.25
CA VAL A 454 -10.07 17.58 -7.10
C VAL A 454 -10.43 18.11 -8.48
N VAL A 455 -11.59 17.77 -8.93
CA VAL A 455 -12.11 18.14 -10.25
C VAL A 455 -12.74 19.54 -10.20
N VAL A 456 -12.22 20.49 -10.98
CA VAL A 456 -12.74 21.85 -11.08
C VAL A 456 -13.39 22.08 -12.45
N ARG A 457 -14.66 22.58 -12.48
CA ARG A 457 -15.42 22.83 -13.72
C ARG A 457 -16.02 24.24 -13.77
#